data_1db3f1bc8e2606f100e4461d4f0df53f
#
_entry.id   1db3f1bc8e2606f100e4461d4f0df53f
#
_cell.length_a   1.000
_cell.length_b   1.000
_cell.length_c   1.000
_cell.angle_alpha   90.00
_cell.angle_beta   90.00
_cell.angle_gamma   90.00
#
_symmetry.space_group_name_H-M   'P 1'
#
loop_
_entity.id
_entity.type
_entity.pdbx_description
1 polymer ?
#
loop_
_entity_poly.entity_id
_entity_poly.type
_entity_poly.pdbx_seq_one_letter_code
_entity_poly.pdbx_strand_id
1 'polypeptide(L)'
;MKIPRTLKENEIHIKAIPQSLKKVELMLYTDRITIMNIMDETYGVGKWQTSHKTRTKGDGSTEMFCEVKVFNEEIGQWLSRDDAGLGMNDKTQSTDAFKRACVLWGVGTELYSLPEEKIIIDAYRPAVDSYGKPIELNGIQQNETIVNVEQDENGNYFCPDVFKITQYHLDDKYMIDGLAIKNLSSGKMVYTFIPEGFEKPRKRAVDITRYECIIPDIGKYARSKTPLKILSCEELLWLFDHTKQAQIKNGIVVLVHNNPVAKELFISSGINVDEAYKNINI
;
A
#
# COMPACT_ATOMS: atom_id res chain seq x y z
N MET A 1 31.44 -8.99 -1.17
CA MET A 1 30.55 -8.68 -0.01
C MET A 1 29.10 -8.90 -0.43
N LYS A 2 28.27 -9.56 0.37
CA LYS A 2 26.87 -9.85 0.05
C LYS A 2 26.02 -8.59 0.06
N ILE A 3 24.99 -8.54 -0.80
CA ILE A 3 24.04 -7.42 -0.89
C ILE A 3 22.76 -7.85 -0.17
N PRO A 4 22.25 -7.08 0.80
CA PRO A 4 20.98 -7.36 1.44
C PRO A 4 19.82 -7.32 0.42
N ARG A 5 18.79 -8.12 0.68
CA ARG A 5 17.55 -8.00 -0.07
C ARG A 5 16.82 -6.71 0.28
N THR A 6 15.99 -6.26 -0.62
CA THR A 6 15.06 -5.15 -0.37
C THR A 6 13.94 -5.55 0.59
N LEU A 7 13.28 -4.55 1.18
CA LEU A 7 12.10 -4.73 2.02
C LEU A 7 10.92 -5.23 1.17
N LYS A 8 10.08 -6.06 1.80
CA LYS A 8 8.78 -6.44 1.25
C LYS A 8 7.73 -5.40 1.64
N GLU A 9 6.62 -5.32 0.88
CA GLU A 9 5.52 -4.40 1.17
C GLU A 9 5.05 -4.46 2.64
N ASN A 10 4.93 -5.66 3.20
CA ASN A 10 4.48 -5.89 4.57
C ASN A 10 5.55 -5.63 5.66
N GLU A 11 6.78 -5.32 5.27
CA GLU A 11 7.90 -4.96 6.16
C GLU A 11 8.08 -3.43 6.26
N ILE A 12 7.29 -2.67 5.50
CA ILE A 12 7.29 -1.23 5.51
C ILE A 12 6.07 -0.71 6.26
N HIS A 13 6.31 0.09 7.26
CA HIS A 13 5.30 0.72 8.09
C HIS A 13 5.18 2.21 7.77
N ILE A 14 4.05 2.80 8.12
CA ILE A 14 3.77 4.21 7.89
C ILE A 14 3.49 4.87 9.22
N LYS A 15 4.20 5.96 9.51
CA LYS A 15 3.92 6.84 10.63
C LYS A 15 3.37 8.16 10.09
N ALA A 16 2.16 8.51 10.51
CA ALA A 16 1.58 9.82 10.23
C ALA A 16 2.09 10.83 11.26
N ILE A 17 2.62 11.94 10.78
CA ILE A 17 3.16 13.04 11.59
C ILE A 17 2.41 14.31 11.19
N PRO A 18 1.34 14.70 11.91
CA PRO A 18 0.61 15.91 11.60
C PRO A 18 1.50 17.14 11.76
N GLN A 19 1.54 17.97 10.72
CA GLN A 19 2.20 19.26 10.73
C GLN A 19 1.23 20.39 11.13
N SER A 20 -0.05 20.16 10.90
CA SER A 20 -1.17 21.03 11.26
C SER A 20 -2.47 20.25 11.13
N LEU A 21 -3.62 20.87 11.47
CA LEU A 21 -4.94 20.28 11.21
C LEU A 21 -5.23 19.98 9.73
N LYS A 22 -4.42 20.55 8.80
CA LYS A 22 -4.65 20.42 7.35
C LYS A 22 -3.60 19.60 6.61
N LYS A 23 -2.43 19.40 7.22
CA LYS A 23 -1.28 18.77 6.57
C LYS A 23 -0.69 17.65 7.43
N VAL A 24 -0.44 16.52 6.81
CA VAL A 24 0.14 15.34 7.46
C VAL A 24 1.33 14.85 6.64
N GLU A 25 2.47 14.64 7.29
CA GLU A 25 3.61 13.94 6.73
C GLU A 25 3.44 12.43 6.95
N LEU A 26 3.58 11.64 5.90
CA LEU A 26 3.61 10.18 5.97
C LEU A 26 5.05 9.71 5.88
N MET A 27 5.62 9.25 6.98
CA MET A 27 6.97 8.74 7.05
C MET A 27 6.97 7.21 6.90
N LEU A 28 7.67 6.71 5.89
CA LEU A 28 7.91 5.27 5.71
C LEU A 28 9.05 4.83 6.62
N TYR A 29 8.91 3.69 7.27
CA TYR A 29 9.96 3.10 8.10
C TYR A 29 9.82 1.57 8.16
N THR A 30 10.88 0.91 8.56
CA THR A 30 10.84 -0.50 8.92
C THR A 30 11.19 -0.71 10.40
N ASP A 31 10.76 -1.80 10.99
CA ASP A 31 11.06 -2.09 12.38
C ASP A 31 12.45 -2.73 12.57
N ARG A 32 12.93 -2.73 13.83
CA ARG A 32 14.25 -3.26 14.18
C ARG A 32 14.37 -4.76 13.91
N ILE A 33 13.28 -5.52 14.13
CA ILE A 33 13.31 -6.99 13.99
C ILE A 33 13.47 -7.37 12.53
N THR A 34 12.76 -6.70 11.65
CA THR A 34 12.90 -6.88 10.19
C THR A 34 14.33 -6.63 9.74
N ILE A 35 14.96 -5.54 10.21
CA ILE A 35 16.36 -5.24 9.88
C ILE A 35 17.29 -6.35 10.39
N MET A 36 17.12 -6.81 11.63
CA MET A 36 17.93 -7.89 12.20
C MET A 36 17.79 -9.19 11.37
N ASN A 37 16.57 -9.53 10.97
CA ASN A 37 16.33 -10.71 10.12
C ASN A 37 17.04 -10.58 8.77
N ILE A 38 17.01 -9.41 8.13
CA ILE A 38 17.73 -9.18 6.86
C ILE A 38 19.24 -9.26 7.06
N MET A 39 19.76 -8.75 8.17
CA MET A 39 21.18 -8.87 8.51
C MET A 39 21.58 -10.34 8.71
N ASP A 40 20.78 -11.12 9.42
CA ASP A 40 20.99 -12.56 9.63
C ASP A 40 20.90 -13.35 8.31
N GLU A 41 19.89 -13.06 7.47
CA GLU A 41 19.72 -13.68 6.15
C GLU A 41 20.93 -13.38 5.24
N THR A 42 21.45 -12.15 5.29
CA THR A 42 22.50 -11.69 4.36
C THR A 42 23.89 -12.14 4.81
N TYR A 43 24.22 -11.92 6.05
CA TYR A 43 25.59 -12.10 6.56
C TYR A 43 25.73 -13.39 7.39
N GLY A 44 24.64 -13.89 7.96
CA GLY A 44 24.59 -15.06 8.82
C GLY A 44 24.60 -14.70 10.30
N VAL A 45 23.91 -15.50 11.10
CA VAL A 45 23.85 -15.38 12.55
C VAL A 45 25.27 -15.45 13.14
N GLY A 46 25.63 -14.47 13.97
CA GLY A 46 26.97 -14.37 14.57
C GLY A 46 28.06 -13.78 13.66
N LYS A 47 27.74 -13.46 12.40
CA LYS A 47 28.66 -12.80 11.47
C LYS A 47 28.49 -11.27 11.43
N TRP A 48 27.63 -10.75 12.28
CA TRP A 48 27.47 -9.31 12.51
C TRP A 48 27.24 -9.03 13.99
N GLN A 49 27.57 -7.83 14.41
CA GLN A 49 27.42 -7.39 15.80
C GLN A 49 27.22 -5.87 15.87
N THR A 50 26.63 -5.41 16.98
CA THR A 50 26.37 -3.99 17.21
C THR A 50 26.97 -3.51 18.52
N SER A 51 27.41 -2.26 18.56
CA SER A 51 27.74 -1.57 19.80
C SER A 51 27.21 -0.14 19.76
N HIS A 52 26.72 0.34 20.90
CA HIS A 52 26.25 1.72 21.05
C HIS A 52 27.27 2.53 21.85
N LYS A 53 27.49 3.76 21.41
CA LYS A 53 28.38 4.74 22.06
C LYS A 53 27.67 6.07 22.19
N THR A 54 27.86 6.78 23.27
CA THR A 54 27.37 8.13 23.45
C THR A 54 28.52 9.12 23.26
N ARG A 55 28.22 10.25 22.61
CA ARG A 55 29.11 11.39 22.45
C ARG A 55 28.44 12.62 23.04
N THR A 56 29.17 13.34 23.90
CA THR A 56 28.72 14.65 24.38
C THR A 56 29.08 15.71 23.36
N LYS A 57 28.12 16.54 22.95
CA LYS A 57 28.31 17.69 22.07
C LYS A 57 28.84 18.87 22.84
N GLY A 58 29.32 19.90 22.13
CA GLY A 58 29.83 21.12 22.74
C GLY A 58 28.78 21.92 23.53
N ASP A 59 27.50 21.71 23.28
CA ASP A 59 26.36 22.29 24.02
C ASP A 59 25.95 21.49 25.27
N GLY A 60 26.68 20.42 25.59
CA GLY A 60 26.37 19.50 26.70
C GLY A 60 25.31 18.44 26.40
N SER A 61 24.64 18.48 25.24
CA SER A 61 23.72 17.43 24.83
C SER A 61 24.45 16.14 24.46
N THR A 62 23.77 15.01 24.57
CA THR A 62 24.34 13.71 24.20
C THR A 62 23.75 13.24 22.87
N GLU A 63 24.55 12.59 22.07
CA GLU A 63 24.20 11.94 20.82
C GLU A 63 24.59 10.48 20.89
N MET A 64 23.71 9.58 20.48
CA MET A 64 23.95 8.14 20.49
C MET A 64 24.30 7.66 19.11
N PHE A 65 25.41 6.96 19.00
CA PHE A 65 25.87 6.27 17.79
C PHE A 65 25.67 4.77 17.92
N CYS A 66 25.34 4.12 16.83
CA CYS A 66 25.41 2.66 16.71
C CYS A 66 26.47 2.28 15.69
N GLU A 67 27.45 1.51 16.11
CA GLU A 67 28.40 0.87 15.23
C GLU A 67 27.89 -0.53 14.89
N VAL A 68 27.75 -0.84 13.59
CA VAL A 68 27.40 -2.17 13.07
C VAL A 68 28.64 -2.75 12.39
N LYS A 69 29.08 -3.91 12.86
CA LYS A 69 30.21 -4.65 12.28
C LYS A 69 29.72 -5.88 11.55
N VAL A 70 30.32 -6.16 10.41
CA VAL A 70 30.08 -7.34 9.61
C VAL A 70 31.42 -8.05 9.34
N PHE A 71 31.47 -9.36 9.52
CA PHE A 71 32.65 -10.16 9.23
C PHE A 71 32.71 -10.43 7.72
N ASN A 72 33.78 -9.94 7.09
CA ASN A 72 34.07 -10.22 5.69
C ASN A 72 34.94 -11.48 5.60
N GLU A 73 34.36 -12.58 5.11
CA GLU A 73 35.02 -13.88 4.99
C GLU A 73 36.15 -13.88 3.95
N GLU A 74 36.04 -13.05 2.90
CA GLU A 74 37.03 -12.99 1.81
C GLU A 74 38.40 -12.46 2.30
N ILE A 75 38.38 -11.53 3.25
CA ILE A 75 39.58 -10.91 3.82
C ILE A 75 39.83 -11.27 5.29
N GLY A 76 38.94 -12.05 5.91
CA GLY A 76 39.06 -12.49 7.30
C GLY A 76 38.99 -11.38 8.33
N GLN A 77 38.31 -10.29 8.05
CA GLN A 77 38.28 -9.09 8.91
C GLN A 77 36.87 -8.59 9.21
N TRP A 78 36.74 -7.94 10.35
CA TRP A 78 35.53 -7.18 10.69
C TRP A 78 35.60 -5.80 10.06
N LEU A 79 34.59 -5.49 9.26
CA LEU A 79 34.35 -4.15 8.71
C LEU A 79 33.27 -3.47 9.55
N SER A 80 33.42 -2.15 9.82
CA SER A 80 32.46 -1.40 10.62
C SER A 80 31.92 -0.19 9.89
N ARG A 81 30.66 0.15 10.18
CA ARG A 81 30.00 1.38 9.81
C ARG A 81 29.16 1.86 10.99
N ASP A 82 29.12 3.17 11.21
CA ASP A 82 28.39 3.76 12.31
C ASP A 82 27.58 4.96 11.85
N ASP A 83 26.46 5.22 12.52
CA ASP A 83 25.65 6.42 12.34
C ASP A 83 25.01 6.84 13.65
N ALA A 84 24.63 8.12 13.72
CA ALA A 84 23.98 8.73 14.87
C ALA A 84 22.47 8.57 14.81
N GLY A 85 21.84 8.38 15.96
CA GLY A 85 20.38 8.35 16.08
C GLY A 85 19.81 9.74 16.36
N LEU A 86 18.68 10.01 15.73
CA LEU A 86 17.85 11.19 15.96
C LEU A 86 16.64 10.76 16.81
N GLY A 87 16.53 11.24 18.02
CA GLY A 87 15.40 10.88 18.89
C GLY A 87 15.32 11.73 20.13
N MET A 88 14.15 11.77 20.76
CA MET A 88 13.90 12.58 21.95
C MET A 88 14.40 11.93 23.25
N ASN A 89 14.69 10.65 23.24
CA ASN A 89 15.17 9.90 24.40
C ASN A 89 16.12 8.77 23.97
N ASP A 90 16.87 8.22 24.92
CA ASP A 90 17.91 7.21 24.69
C ASP A 90 17.40 5.98 23.94
N LYS A 91 16.18 5.51 24.22
CA LYS A 91 15.59 4.35 23.55
C LYS A 91 15.33 4.62 22.07
N THR A 92 14.76 5.79 21.76
CA THR A 92 14.47 6.18 20.37
C THR A 92 15.76 6.47 19.62
N GLN A 93 16.72 7.15 20.23
CA GLN A 93 18.04 7.39 19.65
C GLN A 93 18.79 6.09 19.35
N SER A 94 18.83 5.15 20.31
CA SER A 94 19.48 3.84 20.12
C SER A 94 18.88 3.05 18.95
N THR A 95 17.55 3.01 18.87
CA THR A 95 16.87 2.29 17.80
C THR A 95 17.08 2.94 16.44
N ASP A 96 17.04 4.26 16.38
CA ASP A 96 17.25 5.01 15.15
C ASP A 96 18.72 4.92 14.69
N ALA A 97 19.69 5.08 15.60
CA ALA A 97 21.11 4.89 15.30
C ALA A 97 21.39 3.50 14.68
N PHE A 98 20.79 2.44 15.25
CA PHE A 98 20.93 1.10 14.70
C PHE A 98 20.38 1.00 13.27
N LYS A 99 19.17 1.49 13.04
CA LYS A 99 18.54 1.46 11.71
C LYS A 99 19.39 2.19 10.68
N ARG A 100 19.82 3.42 10.99
CA ARG A 100 20.66 4.25 10.14
C ARG A 100 22.00 3.60 9.82
N ALA A 101 22.66 3.01 10.82
CA ALA A 101 23.89 2.26 10.61
C ALA A 101 23.68 1.04 9.68
N CYS A 102 22.54 0.34 9.77
CA CYS A 102 22.21 -0.76 8.86
C CYS A 102 21.91 -0.30 7.43
N VAL A 103 21.38 0.91 7.24
CA VAL A 103 21.22 1.52 5.89
C VAL A 103 22.57 1.65 5.20
N LEU A 104 23.63 1.98 5.91
CA LEU A 104 24.98 2.01 5.35
C LEU A 104 25.46 0.65 4.87
N TRP A 105 24.89 -0.45 5.37
CA TRP A 105 25.12 -1.82 4.90
C TRP A 105 24.16 -2.24 3.79
N GLY A 106 23.27 -1.36 3.35
CA GLY A 106 22.34 -1.58 2.25
C GLY A 106 20.95 -2.07 2.67
N VAL A 107 20.63 -2.14 3.97
CA VAL A 107 19.32 -2.58 4.44
C VAL A 107 18.33 -1.40 4.45
N GLY A 108 17.25 -1.49 3.68
CA GLY A 108 16.21 -0.47 3.64
C GLY A 108 16.61 0.83 2.92
N THR A 109 17.63 0.79 2.09
CA THR A 109 18.12 1.96 1.31
C THR A 109 17.04 2.52 0.39
N GLU A 110 16.14 1.68 -0.10
CA GLU A 110 15.04 2.05 -0.96
C GLU A 110 14.06 3.05 -0.30
N LEU A 111 13.94 3.06 1.03
CA LEU A 111 13.08 4.03 1.73
C LEU A 111 13.57 5.48 1.59
N TYR A 112 14.83 5.67 1.21
CA TYR A 112 15.43 6.98 0.94
C TYR A 112 15.41 7.36 -0.53
N SER A 113 14.79 6.53 -1.39
CA SER A 113 14.75 6.71 -2.84
C SER A 113 13.47 7.34 -3.35
N LEU A 114 12.57 7.75 -2.48
CA LEU A 114 11.34 8.43 -2.87
C LEU A 114 11.66 9.68 -3.70
N PRO A 115 10.86 9.97 -4.76
CA PRO A 115 11.08 11.15 -5.61
C PRO A 115 10.90 12.46 -4.85
N GLU A 116 10.13 12.44 -3.77
CA GLU A 116 9.93 13.56 -2.86
C GLU A 116 10.66 13.27 -1.55
N GLU A 117 11.36 14.26 -1.02
CA GLU A 117 12.06 14.14 0.28
C GLU A 117 11.10 13.75 1.41
N LYS A 118 9.85 14.19 1.31
CA LYS A 118 8.78 13.93 2.28
C LYS A 118 7.44 13.75 1.56
N ILE A 119 6.69 12.73 1.97
CA ILE A 119 5.31 12.58 1.52
C ILE A 119 4.43 13.46 2.40
N ILE A 120 3.99 14.60 1.88
CA ILE A 120 3.08 15.52 2.57
C ILE A 120 1.73 15.48 1.88
N ILE A 121 0.68 15.14 2.63
CA ILE A 121 -0.70 15.04 2.14
C ILE A 121 -1.61 16.04 2.83
N ASP A 122 -2.69 16.42 2.14
CA ASP A 122 -3.77 17.20 2.74
C ASP A 122 -4.70 16.30 3.55
N ALA A 123 -5.12 16.75 4.73
CA ALA A 123 -6.11 16.05 5.55
C ALA A 123 -7.52 16.10 4.94
N TYR A 124 -7.76 17.06 4.06
CA TYR A 124 -9.04 17.30 3.38
C TYR A 124 -8.82 17.44 1.88
N ARG A 125 -9.81 17.04 1.09
CA ARG A 125 -9.86 17.32 -0.35
C ARG A 125 -11.27 17.75 -0.76
N PRO A 126 -11.45 18.40 -1.92
CA PRO A 126 -12.76 18.70 -2.45
C PRO A 126 -13.62 17.44 -2.55
N ALA A 127 -14.83 17.48 -2.00
CA ALA A 127 -15.79 16.40 -2.15
C ALA A 127 -16.35 16.40 -3.57
N VAL A 128 -16.41 15.21 -4.18
CA VAL A 128 -16.96 15.03 -5.54
C VAL A 128 -18.05 13.97 -5.54
N ASP A 129 -19.02 14.09 -6.42
CA ASP A 129 -20.06 13.08 -6.63
C ASP A 129 -19.52 11.83 -7.37
N SER A 130 -20.38 10.87 -7.64
CA SER A 130 -20.05 9.64 -8.36
C SER A 130 -19.55 9.84 -9.79
N TYR A 131 -19.71 11.03 -10.35
CA TYR A 131 -19.28 11.45 -11.70
C TYR A 131 -18.03 12.34 -11.66
N GLY A 132 -17.46 12.57 -10.47
CA GLY A 132 -16.26 13.41 -10.29
C GLY A 132 -16.55 14.92 -10.30
N LYS A 133 -17.82 15.35 -10.22
CA LYS A 133 -18.18 16.77 -10.14
C LYS A 133 -18.08 17.26 -8.70
N PRO A 134 -17.59 18.49 -8.48
CA PRO A 134 -17.56 19.10 -7.15
C PRO A 134 -18.94 19.13 -6.50
N ILE A 135 -19.01 18.74 -5.23
CA ILE A 135 -20.23 18.85 -4.44
C ILE A 135 -20.25 20.23 -3.79
N GLU A 136 -21.27 21.02 -4.12
CA GLU A 136 -21.47 22.35 -3.55
C GLU A 136 -22.77 22.40 -2.71
N LEU A 137 -22.71 23.08 -1.58
CA LEU A 137 -23.89 23.40 -0.77
C LEU A 137 -23.99 24.92 -0.65
N ASN A 138 -25.08 25.50 -1.13
CA ASN A 138 -25.30 26.95 -1.19
C ASN A 138 -24.16 27.73 -1.90
N GLY A 139 -23.59 27.17 -2.98
CA GLY A 139 -22.47 27.76 -3.72
C GLY A 139 -21.10 27.61 -3.04
N ILE A 140 -21.01 26.82 -1.97
CA ILE A 140 -19.76 26.56 -1.24
C ILE A 140 -19.31 25.13 -1.51
N GLN A 141 -18.10 24.99 -2.07
CA GLN A 141 -17.47 23.70 -2.27
C GLN A 141 -17.34 22.95 -0.94
N GLN A 142 -17.88 21.75 -0.89
CA GLN A 142 -17.74 20.87 0.26
C GLN A 142 -16.39 20.13 0.22
N ASN A 143 -15.81 19.90 1.41
CA ASN A 143 -14.60 19.11 1.54
C ASN A 143 -14.91 17.80 2.24
N GLU A 144 -14.23 16.74 1.83
CA GLU A 144 -14.24 15.47 2.54
C GLU A 144 -12.94 15.26 3.30
N THR A 145 -13.04 14.71 4.51
CA THR A 145 -11.89 14.30 5.30
C THR A 145 -11.30 13.03 4.72
N ILE A 146 -10.00 13.01 4.46
CA ILE A 146 -9.25 11.85 4.00
C ILE A 146 -8.29 11.31 5.07
N VAL A 147 -7.87 12.19 6.00
CA VAL A 147 -7.07 11.84 7.17
C VAL A 147 -7.60 12.61 8.37
N ASN A 148 -7.83 11.92 9.48
CA ASN A 148 -8.23 12.54 10.72
C ASN A 148 -7.00 13.10 11.44
N VAL A 149 -7.06 14.36 11.80
CA VAL A 149 -6.06 15.03 12.65
C VAL A 149 -6.77 15.62 13.83
N GLU A 150 -6.31 15.26 15.02
CA GLU A 150 -6.83 15.72 16.29
C GLU A 150 -5.77 16.52 17.04
N GLN A 151 -6.18 17.28 18.04
CA GLN A 151 -5.30 18.04 18.90
C GLN A 151 -5.56 17.62 20.36
N ASP A 152 -4.49 17.33 21.09
CA ASP A 152 -4.57 17.00 22.51
C ASP A 152 -4.77 18.25 23.39
N GLU A 153 -4.97 18.04 24.68
CA GLU A 153 -5.15 19.11 25.67
C GLU A 153 -3.94 20.06 25.77
N ASN A 154 -2.75 19.62 25.33
CA ASN A 154 -1.51 20.39 25.32
C ASN A 154 -1.29 21.14 24.01
N GLY A 155 -2.20 21.00 23.05
CA GLY A 155 -2.10 21.62 21.74
C GLY A 155 -1.26 20.83 20.71
N ASN A 156 -0.81 19.60 21.03
CA ASN A 156 -0.09 18.77 20.09
C ASN A 156 -1.03 18.07 19.11
N TYR A 157 -0.64 18.04 17.85
CA TYR A 157 -1.42 17.31 16.83
C TYR A 157 -1.06 15.83 16.83
N PHE A 158 -2.07 14.98 16.66
CA PHE A 158 -1.90 13.54 16.44
C PHE A 158 -2.88 13.02 15.40
N CYS A 159 -2.54 11.89 14.79
CA CYS A 159 -3.37 11.23 13.79
C CYS A 159 -3.75 9.83 14.30
N PRO A 160 -5.04 9.57 14.56
CA PRO A 160 -5.50 8.26 15.01
C PRO A 160 -5.64 7.23 13.89
N ASP A 161 -5.52 7.65 12.63
CA ASP A 161 -5.76 6.79 11.47
C ASP A 161 -4.65 5.77 11.28
N VAL A 162 -5.03 4.64 10.69
CA VAL A 162 -4.13 3.54 10.32
C VAL A 162 -3.93 3.53 8.81
N PHE A 163 -2.68 3.43 8.38
CA PHE A 163 -2.31 3.45 6.97
C PHE A 163 -1.71 2.12 6.54
N LYS A 164 -1.92 1.80 5.27
CA LYS A 164 -1.33 0.61 4.64
C LYS A 164 -0.83 0.94 3.24
N ILE A 165 0.33 0.40 2.89
CA ILE A 165 0.80 0.36 1.51
C ILE A 165 -0.10 -0.64 0.76
N THR A 166 -0.59 -0.26 -0.39
CA THR A 166 -1.43 -1.09 -1.26
C THR A 166 -0.80 -1.35 -2.62
N GLN A 167 0.29 -0.65 -2.90
CA GLN A 167 1.13 -0.85 -4.06
C GLN A 167 2.55 -0.43 -3.71
N TYR A 168 3.52 -1.30 -4.03
CA TYR A 168 4.94 -1.07 -3.81
C TYR A 168 5.71 -1.72 -4.95
N HIS A 169 6.49 -0.94 -5.66
CA HIS A 169 7.30 -1.39 -6.77
C HIS A 169 8.67 -0.72 -6.73
N LEU A 170 9.69 -1.47 -7.14
CA LEU A 170 11.07 -1.02 -7.25
C LEU A 170 11.53 -1.16 -8.70
N ASP A 171 12.30 -0.21 -9.18
CA ASP A 171 12.98 -0.29 -10.48
C ASP A 171 14.19 -1.27 -10.44
N ASP A 172 14.86 -1.42 -11.58
CA ASP A 172 16.03 -2.29 -11.73
C ASP A 172 17.23 -1.85 -10.86
N LYS A 173 17.20 -0.64 -10.30
CA LYS A 173 18.21 -0.09 -9.38
C LYS A 173 17.79 -0.17 -7.93
N TYR A 174 16.67 -0.86 -7.64
CA TYR A 174 16.07 -0.97 -6.31
C TYR A 174 15.59 0.36 -5.72
N MET A 175 15.22 1.33 -6.59
CA MET A 175 14.62 2.58 -6.18
C MET A 175 13.10 2.46 -6.22
N ILE A 176 12.38 3.10 -5.28
CA ILE A 176 10.90 3.10 -5.31
C ILE A 176 10.44 3.87 -6.55
N ASP A 177 9.80 3.18 -7.47
CA ASP A 177 9.20 3.74 -8.67
C ASP A 177 7.67 3.57 -8.73
N GLY A 178 7.08 2.93 -7.71
CA GLY A 178 5.63 2.85 -7.54
C GLY A 178 5.24 2.71 -6.08
N LEU A 179 4.40 3.63 -5.57
CA LEU A 179 3.92 3.61 -4.20
C LEU A 179 2.47 4.10 -4.14
N ALA A 180 1.61 3.33 -3.46
CA ALA A 180 0.25 3.78 -3.15
C ALA A 180 -0.06 3.49 -1.68
N ILE A 181 -0.62 4.48 -0.99
CA ILE A 181 -0.95 4.42 0.43
C ILE A 181 -2.45 4.64 0.61
N LYS A 182 -3.06 3.74 1.37
CA LYS A 182 -4.47 3.80 1.73
C LYS A 182 -4.61 4.06 3.23
N ASN A 183 -5.51 4.97 3.60
CA ASN A 183 -6.00 5.11 4.95
C ASN A 183 -7.05 4.02 5.21
N LEU A 184 -6.78 3.10 6.13
CA LEU A 184 -7.69 2.00 6.46
C LEU A 184 -8.90 2.47 7.25
N SER A 185 -8.77 3.54 8.05
CA SER A 185 -9.85 4.08 8.87
C SER A 185 -10.93 4.72 8.00
N SER A 186 -10.55 5.48 6.97
CA SER A 186 -11.50 6.09 6.03
C SER A 186 -11.76 5.27 4.76
N GLY A 187 -10.94 4.25 4.51
CA GLY A 187 -11.00 3.45 3.28
C GLY A 187 -10.48 4.17 2.02
N LYS A 188 -9.93 5.38 2.14
CA LYS A 188 -9.55 6.25 1.01
C LYS A 188 -8.07 6.13 0.65
N MET A 189 -7.75 6.29 -0.63
CA MET A 189 -6.38 6.47 -1.09
C MET A 189 -5.92 7.88 -0.72
N VAL A 190 -4.78 7.97 -0.04
CA VAL A 190 -4.22 9.24 0.46
C VAL A 190 -2.97 9.68 -0.28
N TYR A 191 -2.24 8.74 -0.85
CA TYR A 191 -1.05 9.01 -1.65
C TYR A 191 -0.93 7.99 -2.77
N THR A 192 -0.53 8.44 -3.96
CA THR A 192 -0.22 7.57 -5.09
C THR A 192 0.87 8.23 -5.93
N PHE A 193 1.98 7.53 -6.04
CA PHE A 193 3.07 7.83 -6.97
C PHE A 193 3.19 6.63 -7.92
N ILE A 194 3.01 6.88 -9.22
CA ILE A 194 3.13 5.87 -10.26
C ILE A 194 3.90 6.55 -11.39
N PRO A 195 5.06 6.04 -11.83
CA PRO A 195 5.82 6.62 -12.93
C PRO A 195 5.02 6.61 -14.24
N GLU A 196 5.32 7.56 -15.13
CA GLU A 196 4.77 7.56 -16.49
C GLU A 196 5.11 6.24 -17.19
N GLY A 197 4.09 5.57 -17.74
CA GLY A 197 4.24 4.29 -18.43
C GLY A 197 4.08 3.05 -17.53
N PHE A 198 3.92 3.23 -16.23
CA PHE A 198 3.52 2.13 -15.35
C PHE A 198 2.06 1.77 -15.65
N GLU A 199 1.84 0.75 -16.47
CA GLU A 199 0.53 0.13 -16.54
C GLU A 199 0.22 -0.41 -15.13
N LYS A 200 -0.84 0.12 -14.48
CA LYS A 200 -1.38 -0.52 -13.27
C LYS A 200 -1.43 -2.01 -13.55
N PRO A 201 -0.81 -2.87 -12.69
CA PRO A 201 -0.96 -4.29 -12.88
C PRO A 201 -2.45 -4.51 -13.03
N ARG A 202 -2.89 -4.92 -14.23
CA ARG A 202 -4.30 -5.17 -14.51
C ARG A 202 -4.74 -6.03 -13.35
N LYS A 203 -5.71 -5.55 -12.54
CA LYS A 203 -6.28 -6.39 -11.50
C LYS A 203 -6.52 -7.69 -12.20
N ARG A 204 -5.78 -8.76 -11.84
CA ARG A 204 -6.02 -10.09 -12.41
C ARG A 204 -7.50 -10.22 -12.39
N ALA A 205 -8.13 -10.38 -13.56
CA ALA A 205 -9.56 -10.44 -13.65
C ALA A 205 -9.97 -11.45 -12.58
N VAL A 206 -10.59 -10.93 -11.51
CA VAL A 206 -10.98 -11.79 -10.40
C VAL A 206 -11.88 -12.78 -11.09
N ASP A 207 -11.52 -14.07 -11.06
CA ASP A 207 -12.32 -15.11 -11.70
C ASP A 207 -13.64 -15.20 -10.95
N ILE A 208 -14.52 -14.25 -11.26
CA ILE A 208 -15.85 -14.11 -10.64
C ILE A 208 -16.71 -15.33 -10.91
N THR A 209 -16.31 -16.22 -11.83
CA THR A 209 -16.98 -17.50 -12.03
C THR A 209 -16.76 -18.47 -10.87
N ARG A 210 -15.70 -18.25 -10.08
CA ARG A 210 -15.34 -19.07 -8.91
C ARG A 210 -15.81 -18.50 -7.58
N TYR A 211 -16.17 -17.19 -7.53
CA TYR A 211 -16.57 -16.54 -6.29
C TYR A 211 -18.07 -16.67 -6.05
N GLU A 212 -18.43 -16.80 -4.77
CA GLU A 212 -19.80 -16.64 -4.33
C GLU A 212 -20.22 -15.19 -4.58
N CYS A 213 -21.24 -14.97 -5.40
CA CYS A 213 -21.80 -13.65 -5.64
C CYS A 213 -22.75 -13.29 -4.52
N ILE A 214 -22.45 -12.22 -3.78
CA ILE A 214 -23.44 -11.54 -2.96
C ILE A 214 -24.15 -10.55 -3.87
N ILE A 215 -25.41 -10.83 -4.19
CA ILE A 215 -26.23 -9.99 -5.05
C ILE A 215 -27.17 -9.21 -4.12
N PRO A 216 -26.86 -7.94 -3.78
CA PRO A 216 -27.75 -7.16 -2.94
C PRO A 216 -28.99 -6.75 -3.72
N ASP A 217 -30.14 -6.90 -3.11
CA ASP A 217 -31.43 -6.33 -3.53
C ASP A 217 -31.98 -6.74 -4.89
N ILE A 218 -31.61 -7.94 -5.40
CA ILE A 218 -32.12 -8.46 -6.66
C ILE A 218 -32.91 -9.76 -6.42
N GLY A 219 -34.23 -9.62 -6.24
CA GLY A 219 -35.17 -10.72 -6.21
C GLY A 219 -34.75 -11.92 -5.35
N LYS A 220 -34.92 -13.15 -5.86
CA LYS A 220 -34.54 -14.39 -5.15
C LYS A 220 -33.04 -14.56 -4.89
N TYR A 221 -32.19 -13.76 -5.55
CA TYR A 221 -30.72 -13.78 -5.38
C TYR A 221 -30.21 -12.77 -4.37
N ALA A 222 -31.07 -11.91 -3.81
CA ALA A 222 -30.68 -10.91 -2.83
C ALA A 222 -29.92 -11.56 -1.68
N ARG A 223 -28.67 -11.08 -1.44
CA ARG A 223 -27.76 -11.60 -0.41
C ARG A 223 -27.37 -13.08 -0.55
N SER A 224 -27.65 -13.69 -1.71
CA SER A 224 -27.23 -15.07 -1.96
C SER A 224 -25.71 -15.12 -2.19
N LYS A 225 -25.07 -16.17 -1.68
CA LYS A 225 -23.67 -16.49 -1.96
C LYS A 225 -23.54 -17.55 -3.04
N THR A 226 -24.52 -17.61 -3.94
CA THR A 226 -24.57 -18.62 -5.00
C THR A 226 -23.53 -18.31 -6.07
N PRO A 227 -22.61 -19.23 -6.41
CA PRO A 227 -21.67 -19.03 -7.50
C PRO A 227 -22.40 -18.89 -8.84
N LEU A 228 -22.02 -17.93 -9.68
CA LEU A 228 -22.65 -17.72 -11.00
C LEU A 228 -22.70 -19.00 -11.85
N LYS A 229 -21.66 -19.83 -11.79
CA LYS A 229 -21.50 -21.05 -12.59
C LYS A 229 -22.57 -22.14 -12.35
N ILE A 230 -23.31 -22.07 -11.22
CA ILE A 230 -24.38 -23.06 -10.92
C ILE A 230 -25.78 -22.54 -11.28
N LEU A 231 -25.87 -21.30 -11.76
CA LEU A 231 -27.13 -20.74 -12.25
C LEU A 231 -27.50 -21.32 -13.63
N SER A 232 -28.78 -21.49 -13.87
CA SER A 232 -29.27 -21.88 -15.20
C SER A 232 -29.05 -20.76 -16.23
N CYS A 233 -29.15 -21.08 -17.53
CA CYS A 233 -29.00 -20.08 -18.59
C CYS A 233 -30.03 -18.95 -18.48
N GLU A 234 -31.26 -19.26 -18.12
CA GLU A 234 -32.36 -18.31 -17.92
C GLU A 234 -32.10 -17.44 -16.67
N GLU A 235 -31.56 -18.04 -15.62
CA GLU A 235 -31.19 -17.31 -14.41
C GLU A 235 -30.05 -16.34 -14.65
N LEU A 236 -29.05 -16.74 -15.45
CA LEU A 236 -27.94 -15.86 -15.87
C LEU A 236 -28.46 -14.68 -16.72
N LEU A 237 -29.36 -14.95 -17.67
CA LEU A 237 -29.97 -13.93 -18.52
C LEU A 237 -30.79 -12.95 -17.66
N TRP A 238 -31.64 -13.44 -16.78
CA TRP A 238 -32.44 -12.62 -15.89
C TRP A 238 -31.52 -11.73 -15.00
N LEU A 239 -30.46 -12.32 -14.44
CA LEU A 239 -29.53 -11.60 -13.58
C LEU A 239 -28.75 -10.54 -14.36
N PHE A 240 -28.35 -10.83 -15.60
CA PHE A 240 -27.66 -9.87 -16.48
C PHE A 240 -28.51 -8.62 -16.73
N ASP A 241 -29.81 -8.78 -16.95
CA ASP A 241 -30.72 -7.66 -17.21
C ASP A 241 -30.99 -6.83 -15.95
N HIS A 242 -31.03 -7.47 -14.79
CA HIS A 242 -31.45 -6.81 -13.54
C HIS A 242 -30.31 -6.31 -12.69
N THR A 243 -29.07 -6.79 -12.89
CA THR A 243 -27.92 -6.30 -12.11
C THR A 243 -27.36 -4.98 -12.66
N LYS A 244 -27.05 -4.05 -11.75
CA LYS A 244 -26.28 -2.82 -12.07
C LYS A 244 -24.77 -2.99 -11.83
N GLN A 245 -24.34 -4.12 -11.28
CA GLN A 245 -22.94 -4.37 -10.94
C GLN A 245 -22.17 -4.85 -12.16
N ALA A 246 -21.26 -4.02 -12.66
CA ALA A 246 -20.45 -4.34 -13.85
C ALA A 246 -19.65 -5.64 -13.69
N GLN A 247 -19.13 -5.93 -12.49
CA GLN A 247 -18.38 -7.16 -12.22
C GLN A 247 -19.24 -8.42 -12.41
N ILE A 248 -20.50 -8.39 -11.98
CA ILE A 248 -21.44 -9.51 -12.16
C ILE A 248 -21.77 -9.66 -13.63
N LYS A 249 -22.08 -8.56 -14.35
CA LYS A 249 -22.32 -8.59 -15.80
C LYS A 249 -21.13 -9.20 -16.55
N ASN A 250 -19.95 -8.77 -16.25
CA ASN A 250 -18.71 -9.27 -16.88
C ASN A 250 -18.52 -10.77 -16.63
N GLY A 251 -18.79 -11.26 -15.40
CA GLY A 251 -18.73 -12.69 -15.09
C GLY A 251 -19.76 -13.52 -15.83
N ILE A 252 -20.97 -13.00 -15.95
CA ILE A 252 -22.01 -13.65 -16.74
C ILE A 252 -21.58 -13.76 -18.22
N VAL A 253 -21.06 -12.67 -18.80
CA VAL A 253 -20.56 -12.67 -20.19
C VAL A 253 -19.44 -13.70 -20.40
N VAL A 254 -18.48 -13.82 -19.46
CA VAL A 254 -17.41 -14.83 -19.53
C VAL A 254 -17.97 -16.25 -19.50
N LEU A 255 -18.92 -16.53 -18.60
CA LEU A 255 -19.57 -17.85 -18.52
C LEU A 255 -20.36 -18.20 -19.77
N VAL A 256 -21.16 -17.24 -20.26
CA VAL A 256 -22.01 -17.39 -21.43
C VAL A 256 -21.18 -17.52 -22.70
N HIS A 257 -20.11 -16.77 -22.87
CA HIS A 257 -19.22 -16.86 -24.04
C HIS A 257 -18.66 -18.28 -24.24
N ASN A 258 -18.34 -18.97 -23.14
CA ASN A 258 -17.80 -20.33 -23.15
C ASN A 258 -18.89 -21.44 -23.12
N ASN A 259 -20.17 -21.09 -23.15
CA ASN A 259 -21.30 -22.04 -23.15
C ASN A 259 -22.18 -21.80 -24.38
N PRO A 260 -22.14 -22.69 -25.40
CA PRO A 260 -22.89 -22.49 -26.65
C PRO A 260 -24.40 -22.32 -26.44
N VAL A 261 -25.02 -23.09 -25.53
CA VAL A 261 -26.48 -23.05 -25.25
C VAL A 261 -26.86 -21.71 -24.62
N ALA A 262 -26.09 -21.27 -23.61
CA ALA A 262 -26.33 -19.98 -22.98
C ALA A 262 -26.09 -18.83 -23.97
N LYS A 263 -25.08 -18.94 -24.83
CA LYS A 263 -24.76 -17.95 -25.85
C LYS A 263 -25.90 -17.75 -26.85
N GLU A 264 -26.50 -18.83 -27.34
CA GLU A 264 -27.68 -18.76 -28.22
C GLU A 264 -28.86 -18.05 -27.55
N LEU A 265 -29.13 -18.35 -26.28
CA LEU A 265 -30.19 -17.70 -25.52
C LEU A 265 -29.97 -16.19 -25.40
N PHE A 266 -28.74 -15.75 -25.09
CA PHE A 266 -28.39 -14.35 -24.97
C PHE A 266 -28.48 -13.60 -26.31
N ILE A 267 -28.01 -14.21 -27.40
CA ILE A 267 -28.11 -13.66 -28.76
C ILE A 267 -29.58 -13.52 -29.18
N SER A 268 -30.42 -14.52 -28.92
CA SER A 268 -31.86 -14.44 -29.23
C SER A 268 -32.58 -13.36 -28.40
N SER A 269 -32.02 -12.99 -27.25
CA SER A 269 -32.49 -11.89 -26.40
C SER A 269 -31.91 -10.53 -26.78
N GLY A 270 -31.15 -10.44 -27.88
CA GLY A 270 -30.59 -9.17 -28.39
C GLY A 270 -29.24 -8.76 -27.78
N ILE A 271 -28.58 -9.67 -27.04
CA ILE A 271 -27.29 -9.37 -26.38
C ILE A 271 -26.15 -9.94 -27.23
N ASN A 272 -25.28 -9.05 -27.75
CA ASN A 272 -24.09 -9.45 -28.49
C ASN A 272 -22.98 -9.89 -27.52
N VAL A 273 -22.95 -11.18 -27.18
CA VAL A 273 -22.03 -11.77 -26.21
C VAL A 273 -20.58 -11.65 -26.66
N ASP A 274 -20.28 -11.79 -27.96
CA ASP A 274 -18.91 -11.72 -28.49
C ASP A 274 -18.32 -10.28 -28.42
N GLU A 275 -19.15 -9.29 -28.68
CA GLU A 275 -18.79 -7.89 -28.54
C GLU A 275 -18.61 -7.52 -27.07
N ALA A 276 -19.55 -7.93 -26.21
CA ALA A 276 -19.45 -7.73 -24.77
C ALA A 276 -18.19 -8.39 -24.17
N TYR A 277 -17.85 -9.59 -24.64
CA TYR A 277 -16.65 -10.31 -24.20
C TYR A 277 -15.36 -9.59 -24.62
N LYS A 278 -15.28 -9.07 -25.84
CA LYS A 278 -14.12 -8.26 -26.29
C LYS A 278 -13.92 -6.99 -25.48
N ASN A 279 -15.00 -6.40 -24.98
CA ASN A 279 -14.96 -5.18 -24.16
C ASN A 279 -14.63 -5.46 -22.68
N ILE A 280 -14.64 -6.73 -22.25
CA ILE A 280 -14.12 -7.15 -20.95
C ILE A 280 -12.62 -7.28 -21.14
N ASN A 281 -11.86 -6.27 -20.75
CA ASN A 281 -10.40 -6.35 -20.69
C ASN A 281 -10.00 -7.48 -19.72
N ILE A 282 -9.84 -8.68 -20.25
CA ILE A 282 -9.31 -9.86 -19.55
C ILE A 282 -7.81 -9.82 -19.62
#